data_fc5eb2eb3ba6b16ca49d16a4eccbb170
#
_entry.id   fc5eb2eb3ba6b16ca49d16a4eccbb170
#
_cell.length_a   1.000
_cell.length_b   1.000
_cell.length_c   1.000
_cell.angle_alpha   90.00
_cell.angle_beta   90.00
_cell.angle_gamma   90.00
#
_symmetry.space_group_name_H-M   'P 1'
#
loop_
_entity.id
_entity.type
_entity.pdbx_description
1 polymer ?
#
loop_
_entity_poly.entity_id
_entity_poly.type
_entity_poly.pdbx_seq_one_letter_code
_entity_poly.pdbx_strand_id
1 'polypeptide(L)'
;DTPAVRALVGATVEPLRDHGIDTVVLGCTHFPLLVGPIRHALGPGVRVVSSAEETTCELTDILTRREQLAGDAAEPQHRFATTADNIAEFAVAGSFIFGQPLKSIEHIDIDELK
;
A
#
# COMPACT_ATOMS: atom_id res chain seq x y z
N ASP A 1 -6.76 11.65 2.02
CA ASP A 1 -8.13 11.52 1.53
C ASP A 1 -8.75 12.92 1.42
N THR A 2 -8.91 13.43 0.21
CA THR A 2 -9.46 14.76 -0.09
C THR A 2 -10.80 14.64 -0.81
N PRO A 3 -11.66 15.69 -0.79
CA PRO A 3 -12.91 15.68 -1.57
C PRO A 3 -12.70 15.43 -3.06
N ALA A 4 -11.61 15.94 -3.64
CA ALA A 4 -11.27 15.71 -5.05
C ALA A 4 -10.94 14.24 -5.33
N VAL A 5 -10.19 13.58 -4.46
CA VAL A 5 -9.88 12.15 -4.56
C VAL A 5 -11.16 11.32 -4.44
N ARG A 6 -12.05 11.65 -3.49
CA ARG A 6 -13.33 10.95 -3.34
C ARG A 6 -14.22 11.09 -4.58
N ALA A 7 -14.28 12.29 -5.17
CA ALA A 7 -15.04 12.53 -6.38
C ALA A 7 -14.50 11.72 -7.55
N LEU A 8 -13.18 11.72 -7.76
CA LEU A 8 -12.53 10.95 -8.82
C LEU A 8 -12.76 9.45 -8.66
N VAL A 9 -12.51 8.92 -7.44
CA VAL A 9 -12.74 7.50 -7.15
C VAL A 9 -14.21 7.14 -7.31
N GLY A 10 -15.13 7.98 -6.82
CA GLY A 10 -16.57 7.78 -6.98
C GLY A 10 -16.96 7.62 -8.44
N ALA A 11 -16.56 8.56 -9.30
CA ALA A 11 -16.83 8.50 -10.74
C ALA A 11 -16.21 7.26 -11.42
N THR A 12 -15.05 6.82 -10.95
CA THR A 12 -14.35 5.64 -11.50
C THR A 12 -15.06 4.32 -11.17
N VAL A 13 -15.60 4.19 -9.95
CA VAL A 13 -16.22 2.93 -9.49
C VAL A 13 -17.73 2.91 -9.67
N GLU A 14 -18.38 4.05 -9.98
CA GLU A 14 -19.82 4.14 -10.18
C GLU A 14 -20.36 3.11 -11.17
N PRO A 15 -19.72 2.86 -12.33
CA PRO A 15 -20.21 1.86 -13.28
C PRO A 15 -20.27 0.44 -12.70
N LEU A 16 -19.50 0.14 -11.66
CA LEU A 16 -19.49 -1.18 -11.03
C LEU A 16 -20.75 -1.42 -10.18
N ARG A 17 -21.38 -0.37 -9.67
CA ARG A 17 -22.54 -0.48 -8.75
C ARG A 17 -23.75 -1.10 -9.42
N ASP A 18 -23.95 -0.83 -10.72
CA ASP A 18 -25.12 -1.30 -11.48
C ASP A 18 -25.00 -2.76 -11.93
N HIS A 19 -23.85 -3.40 -11.68
CA HIS A 19 -23.58 -4.77 -12.10
C HIS A 19 -23.86 -5.82 -11.00
N GLY A 20 -24.41 -5.39 -9.86
CA GLY A 20 -24.76 -6.32 -8.76
C GLY A 20 -23.57 -7.06 -8.17
N ILE A 21 -22.38 -6.42 -8.19
CA ILE A 21 -21.17 -7.01 -7.61
C ILE A 21 -21.25 -7.00 -6.08
N ASP A 22 -20.73 -8.02 -5.45
CA ASP A 22 -20.59 -8.15 -4.01
C ASP A 22 -19.15 -8.04 -3.53
N THR A 23 -18.18 -8.16 -4.43
CA THR A 23 -16.75 -8.15 -4.11
C THR A 23 -15.94 -7.46 -5.18
N VAL A 24 -14.98 -6.62 -4.73
CA VAL A 24 -13.96 -5.98 -5.56
C VAL A 24 -12.58 -6.37 -5.03
N VAL A 25 -11.71 -6.87 -5.92
CA VAL A 25 -10.31 -7.16 -5.61
C VAL A 25 -9.42 -6.05 -6.16
N LEU A 26 -8.65 -5.42 -5.28
CA LEU A 26 -7.67 -4.39 -5.66
C LEU A 26 -6.37 -5.08 -6.12
N GLY A 27 -6.33 -5.51 -7.37
CA GLY A 27 -5.20 -6.20 -7.99
C GLY A 27 -4.04 -5.29 -8.40
N CYS A 28 -3.76 -4.26 -7.62
CA CYS A 28 -2.73 -3.27 -7.91
C CYS A 28 -2.06 -2.83 -6.61
N THR A 29 -0.77 -2.54 -6.64
CA THR A 29 0.01 -2.08 -5.48
C THR A 29 -0.36 -0.67 -5.01
N HIS A 30 -0.97 0.16 -5.87
CA HIS A 30 -1.33 1.54 -5.56
C HIS A 30 -2.77 1.70 -5.07
N PHE A 31 -3.70 0.90 -5.54
CA PHE A 31 -5.11 0.98 -5.14
C PHE A 31 -5.38 0.75 -3.65
N PRO A 32 -4.59 -0.05 -2.91
CA PRO A 32 -4.72 -0.11 -1.46
C PRO A 32 -4.61 1.24 -0.74
N LEU A 33 -3.88 2.20 -1.30
CA LEU A 33 -3.81 3.58 -0.77
C LEU A 33 -5.14 4.33 -0.87
N LEU A 34 -6.06 3.86 -1.70
CA LEU A 34 -7.39 4.43 -1.95
C LEU A 34 -8.52 3.56 -1.38
N VAL A 35 -8.21 2.55 -0.58
CA VAL A 35 -9.21 1.60 -0.06
C VAL A 35 -10.37 2.29 0.67
N GLY A 36 -10.08 3.33 1.44
CA GLY A 36 -11.09 4.12 2.15
C GLY A 36 -12.09 4.79 1.20
N PRO A 37 -11.64 5.65 0.28
CA PRO A 37 -12.49 6.23 -0.77
C PRO A 37 -13.25 5.21 -1.61
N ILE A 38 -12.61 4.07 -1.96
CA ILE A 38 -13.26 2.99 -2.74
C ILE A 38 -14.39 2.33 -1.94
N ARG A 39 -14.15 1.94 -0.68
CA ARG A 39 -15.18 1.40 0.21
C ARG A 39 -16.35 2.37 0.39
N HIS A 40 -16.03 3.66 0.57
CA HIS A 40 -17.06 4.70 0.70
C HIS A 40 -17.93 4.80 -0.56
N ALA A 41 -17.31 4.80 -1.74
CA ALA A 41 -18.01 4.93 -3.02
C ALA A 41 -18.86 3.71 -3.37
N LEU A 42 -18.37 2.49 -3.10
CA LEU A 42 -19.08 1.25 -3.39
C LEU A 42 -20.21 0.95 -2.36
N GLY A 43 -20.07 1.48 -1.16
CA GLY A 43 -21.04 1.26 -0.08
C GLY A 43 -20.81 -0.05 0.69
N PRO A 44 -21.60 -0.28 1.77
CA PRO A 44 -21.36 -1.35 2.73
C PRO A 44 -21.71 -2.75 2.20
N GLY A 45 -22.42 -2.84 1.08
CA GLY A 45 -22.81 -4.12 0.45
C GLY A 45 -21.70 -4.77 -0.38
N VAL A 46 -20.60 -4.06 -0.64
CA VAL A 46 -19.49 -4.54 -1.47
C VAL A 46 -18.25 -4.77 -0.63
N ARG A 47 -17.76 -6.01 -0.62
CA ARG A 47 -16.48 -6.34 0.02
C ARG A 47 -15.31 -5.86 -0.84
N VAL A 48 -14.41 -5.12 -0.25
CA VAL A 48 -13.16 -4.69 -0.91
C VAL A 48 -12.01 -5.49 -0.34
N VAL A 49 -11.37 -6.30 -1.18
CA VAL A 49 -10.21 -7.12 -0.85
C VAL A 49 -8.94 -6.40 -1.31
N SER A 50 -8.04 -6.15 -0.38
CA SER A 50 -6.76 -5.50 -0.64
C SER A 50 -5.66 -6.55 -0.76
N SER A 51 -5.00 -6.61 -1.91
CA SER A 51 -3.85 -7.51 -2.11
C SER A 51 -2.71 -7.23 -1.12
N ALA A 52 -2.52 -5.98 -0.70
CA ALA A 52 -1.50 -5.63 0.28
C ALA A 52 -1.83 -6.19 1.67
N GLU A 53 -3.10 -6.05 2.13
CA GLU A 53 -3.55 -6.60 3.41
C GLU A 53 -3.43 -8.13 3.43
N GLU A 54 -3.94 -8.81 2.39
CA GLU A 54 -3.90 -10.27 2.29
C GLU A 54 -2.46 -10.80 2.23
N THR A 55 -1.58 -10.15 1.45
CA THR A 55 -0.16 -10.55 1.38
C THR A 55 0.53 -10.39 2.74
N THR A 56 0.22 -9.31 3.47
CA THR A 56 0.80 -9.08 4.80
C THR A 56 0.32 -10.14 5.80
N CYS A 57 -0.95 -10.50 5.77
CA CYS A 57 -1.50 -11.56 6.61
C CYS A 57 -0.83 -12.91 6.30
N GLU A 58 -0.75 -13.30 5.02
CA GLU A 58 -0.11 -14.56 4.62
C GLU A 58 1.37 -14.59 4.99
N LEU A 59 2.11 -13.48 4.79
CA LEU A 59 3.51 -13.38 5.19
C LEU A 59 3.67 -13.56 6.70
N THR A 60 2.81 -12.90 7.49
CA THR A 60 2.84 -13.03 8.95
C THR A 60 2.59 -14.47 9.39
N ASP A 61 1.63 -15.15 8.77
CA ASP A 61 1.32 -16.55 9.06
C ASP A 61 2.49 -17.48 8.70
N ILE A 62 3.14 -17.24 7.56
CA ILE A 62 4.32 -18.02 7.13
C ILE A 62 5.46 -17.84 8.13
N LEU A 63 5.77 -16.59 8.49
CA LEU A 63 6.86 -16.30 9.42
C LEU A 63 6.58 -16.87 10.83
N THR A 64 5.32 -16.80 11.26
CA THR A 64 4.88 -17.40 12.55
C THR A 64 5.09 -18.91 12.56
N ARG A 65 4.61 -19.60 11.52
CA ARG A 65 4.78 -21.06 11.39
C ARG A 65 6.23 -21.51 11.29
N ARG A 66 7.11 -20.63 10.78
CA ARG A 66 8.56 -20.90 10.66
C ARG A 66 9.38 -20.41 11.85
N GLU A 67 8.75 -19.83 12.86
CA GLU A 67 9.42 -19.23 14.03
C GLU A 67 10.46 -18.16 13.62
N GLN A 68 10.13 -17.37 12.56
CA GLN A 68 11.02 -16.37 11.97
C GLN A 68 10.56 -14.92 12.22
N LEU A 69 9.52 -14.72 13.02
CA LEU A 69 9.14 -13.37 13.45
C LEU A 69 10.24 -12.77 14.32
N ALA A 70 10.50 -11.48 14.13
CA ALA A 70 11.36 -10.74 15.06
C ALA A 70 10.72 -10.71 16.46
N GLY A 71 11.51 -10.91 17.50
CA GLY A 71 11.01 -10.80 18.86
C GLY A 71 10.71 -9.34 19.24
N ASP A 72 9.81 -9.15 20.21
CA ASP A 72 9.34 -7.83 20.67
C ASP A 72 10.46 -6.91 21.21
N ALA A 73 11.63 -7.45 21.52
CA ALA A 73 12.77 -6.70 22.05
C ALA A 73 13.66 -6.05 20.95
N ALA A 74 13.45 -6.36 19.70
CA ALA A 74 14.25 -5.83 18.61
C ALA A 74 13.66 -4.52 18.10
N GLU A 75 14.36 -3.39 18.27
CA GLU A 75 14.01 -2.17 17.57
C GLU A 75 14.19 -2.38 16.05
N PRO A 76 13.15 -2.18 15.25
CA PRO A 76 13.24 -2.38 13.80
C PRO A 76 14.19 -1.36 13.18
N GLN A 77 15.18 -1.84 12.43
CA GLN A 77 16.06 -1.00 11.64
C GLN A 77 15.64 -1.07 10.19
N HIS A 78 15.06 0.03 9.70
CA HIS A 78 14.64 0.14 8.31
C HIS A 78 15.76 0.78 7.48
N ARG A 79 16.06 0.18 6.34
CA ARG A 79 16.94 0.75 5.31
C ARG A 79 16.11 1.03 4.07
N PHE A 80 16.25 2.22 3.53
CA PHE A 80 15.56 2.64 2.33
C PHE A 80 16.58 2.95 1.25
N ALA A 81 16.33 2.48 0.05
CA ALA A 81 17.18 2.73 -1.10
C ALA A 81 16.32 3.09 -2.31
N THR A 82 16.84 3.91 -3.19
CA THR A 82 16.17 4.30 -4.42
C THR A 82 17.16 4.49 -5.55
N THR A 83 16.71 4.19 -6.76
CA THR A 83 17.42 4.54 -8.00
C THR A 83 16.92 5.84 -8.61
N ALA A 84 15.97 6.54 -7.96
CA ALA A 84 15.44 7.80 -8.43
C ALA A 84 16.46 8.93 -8.19
N ASP A 85 16.66 9.78 -9.19
CA ASP A 85 17.56 10.94 -9.09
C ASP A 85 17.09 11.95 -8.02
N ASN A 86 15.79 12.10 -7.85
CA ASN A 86 15.20 12.99 -6.86
C ASN A 86 14.89 12.27 -5.55
N ILE A 87 15.90 12.11 -4.70
CA ILE A 87 15.77 11.50 -3.36
C ILE A 87 14.74 12.23 -2.49
N ALA A 88 14.64 13.55 -2.61
CA ALA A 88 13.70 14.34 -1.80
C ALA A 88 12.24 14.03 -2.13
N GLU A 89 11.91 13.89 -3.41
CA GLU A 89 10.58 13.47 -3.85
C GLU A 89 10.24 12.05 -3.41
N PHE A 90 11.20 11.13 -3.54
CA PHE A 90 11.07 9.77 -3.03
C PHE A 90 10.82 9.75 -1.52
N ALA A 91 11.55 10.58 -0.76
CA ALA A 91 11.39 10.69 0.69
C ALA A 91 9.98 11.15 1.09
N VAL A 92 9.42 12.13 0.37
CA VAL A 92 8.07 12.64 0.63
C VAL A 92 7.02 11.56 0.36
N ALA A 93 7.04 10.95 -0.82
CA ALA A 93 6.10 9.91 -1.20
C ALA A 93 6.23 8.66 -0.31
N GLY A 94 7.47 8.22 -0.08
CA GLY A 94 7.76 7.06 0.76
C GLY A 94 7.35 7.27 2.21
N SER A 95 7.57 8.44 2.78
CA SER A 95 7.14 8.78 4.15
C SER A 95 5.62 8.76 4.28
N PHE A 96 4.90 9.21 3.27
CA PHE A 96 3.44 9.14 3.24
C PHE A 96 2.93 7.68 3.25
N ILE A 97 3.55 6.83 2.43
CA ILE A 97 3.16 5.41 2.32
C ILE A 97 3.55 4.63 3.59
N PHE A 98 4.74 4.88 4.10
CA PHE A 98 5.27 4.20 5.29
C PHE A 98 4.64 4.68 6.61
N GLY A 99 3.97 5.84 6.59
CA GLY A 99 3.30 6.42 7.76
C GLY A 99 4.23 7.13 8.74
N GLN A 100 5.52 7.23 8.43
CA GLN A 100 6.52 7.96 9.22
C GLN A 100 7.68 8.43 8.33
N PRO A 101 8.46 9.45 8.77
CA PRO A 101 9.58 9.96 7.98
C PRO A 101 10.60 8.87 7.65
N LEU A 102 10.95 8.74 6.38
CA LEU A 102 12.06 7.87 5.96
C LEU A 102 13.38 8.52 6.38
N LYS A 103 14.19 7.79 7.15
CA LYS A 103 15.52 8.21 7.57
C LYS A 103 16.56 7.50 6.72
N SER A 104 17.63 8.21 6.36
CA SER A 104 18.82 7.63 5.71
C SER A 104 18.49 6.86 4.41
N ILE A 105 17.97 7.58 3.42
CA ILE A 105 17.70 7.01 2.09
C ILE A 105 19.03 6.96 1.31
N GLU A 106 19.38 5.77 0.84
CA GLU A 106 20.54 5.50 0.02
C GLU A 106 20.18 5.61 -1.46
N HIS A 107 20.98 6.35 -2.24
CA HIS A 107 20.87 6.32 -3.69
C HIS A 107 21.72 5.16 -4.21
N ILE A 108 21.14 4.33 -5.06
CA ILE A 108 21.81 3.21 -5.69
C ILE A 108 21.81 3.45 -7.21
N ASP A 109 22.98 3.40 -7.83
CA ASP A 109 23.05 3.43 -9.29
C ASP A 109 22.51 2.10 -9.84
N ILE A 110 21.58 2.17 -10.80
CA ILE A 110 20.98 0.99 -11.41
C ILE A 110 22.03 0.12 -12.11
N ASP A 111 23.14 0.72 -12.56
CA ASP A 111 24.23 0.00 -13.21
C ASP A 111 25.10 -0.81 -12.23
N GLU A 112 25.07 -0.47 -10.95
CA GLU A 112 25.74 -1.23 -9.87
C GLU A 112 24.94 -2.49 -9.45
N LEU A 113 23.69 -2.64 -9.91
CA LEU A 113 22.82 -3.78 -9.59
C LEU A 113 22.96 -4.93 -10.59
N LYS A 114 23.85 -4.81 -11.58
CA LYS A 114 24.20 -5.85 -12.55
C LYS A 114 25.37 -6.65 -12.03
#